data_a3798bb8b64ff2b20ba9c344619394cb
#
_entry.id   a3798bb8b64ff2b20ba9c344619394cb
#
_cell.length_a   1.000
_cell.length_b   1.000
_cell.length_c   1.000
_cell.angle_alpha   90.00
_cell.angle_beta   90.00
_cell.angle_gamma   90.00
#
_symmetry.space_group_name_H-M   'P 1'
#
loop_
_entity.id
_entity.type
_entity.pdbx_description
1 polymer ?
#
loop_
_entity_poly.entity_id
_entity_poly.type
_entity_poly.pdbx_seq_one_letter_code
_entity_poly.pdbx_strand_id
1 'polypeptide(L)'
;MRLILSVLVLFSMSLNLLAQSDTTTKQLKDVVIYANKFPTLSKNIVQRVVSLTDKVLIQQQANTADILTASGQVFVQKSQAGGGSPVVRGFEASRVLLMVDGIRMNSAIFRAGHLQNIITVDNMILDRVEILYGPSSTMYGSDALGGVVNLYTKQPKLFISNVASKKAPWSVNGNLMYRYGNGQNENRQHIDVNIANNKWAYLTSFTYSSFGDLRQGNQRSAAYPDFGKRLFYVARENNTDVVKDNSASVNIQKLSGYTQTDFLQKMLFKPNENTEHLLNVQISNSSDINRYDRLTETSNGLPIFSEWYYGPQVRNMIGYKLTKSNLNGYFQKMTANLNYQYLEESRIT
;
A
#
# COMPACT_ATOMS: atom_id res chain seq x y z
N MET A 1 -37.76 19.87 54.51
CA MET A 1 -36.76 18.83 54.18
C MET A 1 -37.37 17.60 53.52
N ARG A 2 -38.47 17.01 54.00
CA ARG A 2 -39.15 15.84 53.39
C ARG A 2 -39.71 16.09 51.98
N LEU A 3 -40.26 17.27 51.70
CA LEU A 3 -40.82 17.62 50.38
C LEU A 3 -39.75 17.80 49.30
N ILE A 4 -38.58 18.33 49.64
CA ILE A 4 -37.44 18.52 48.70
C ILE A 4 -36.84 17.16 48.32
N LEU A 5 -36.77 16.21 49.28
CA LEU A 5 -36.28 14.87 49.03
C LEU A 5 -37.19 14.08 48.08
N SER A 6 -38.51 14.25 48.21
CA SER A 6 -39.52 13.61 47.35
C SER A 6 -39.47 14.15 45.91
N VAL A 7 -39.20 15.42 45.71
CA VAL A 7 -39.06 16.04 44.39
C VAL A 7 -37.75 15.58 43.71
N LEU A 8 -36.67 15.42 44.48
CA LEU A 8 -35.38 14.91 43.94
C LEU A 8 -35.49 13.44 43.51
N VAL A 9 -36.22 12.60 44.24
CA VAL A 9 -36.46 11.19 43.88
C VAL A 9 -37.34 11.08 42.64
N LEU A 10 -38.37 11.91 42.50
CA LEU A 10 -39.20 11.95 41.30
C LEU A 10 -38.44 12.44 40.06
N PHE A 11 -37.50 13.38 40.21
CA PHE A 11 -36.65 13.88 39.10
C PHE A 11 -35.59 12.84 38.67
N SER A 12 -35.09 12.02 39.60
CA SER A 12 -34.14 10.92 39.27
C SER A 12 -34.82 9.76 38.56
N MET A 13 -36.10 9.51 38.78
CA MET A 13 -36.85 8.47 38.05
C MET A 13 -37.23 8.86 36.62
N SER A 14 -37.35 10.14 36.31
CA SER A 14 -37.65 10.60 34.93
C SER A 14 -36.45 10.53 33.98
N LEU A 15 -35.22 10.45 34.49
CA LEU A 15 -34.00 10.35 33.67
C LEU A 15 -33.76 8.96 33.10
N ASN A 16 -34.39 7.93 33.60
CA ASN A 16 -34.21 6.55 33.11
C ASN A 16 -35.12 6.18 31.91
N LEU A 17 -36.03 7.06 31.49
CA LEU A 17 -36.95 6.79 30.37
C LEU A 17 -36.41 7.21 28.99
N LEU A 18 -35.25 7.86 28.93
CA LEU A 18 -34.61 8.27 27.66
C LEU A 18 -33.50 7.31 27.15
N ALA A 19 -33.33 6.19 27.83
CA ALA A 19 -32.27 5.21 27.47
C ALA A 19 -32.79 4.03 26.62
N GLN A 20 -33.85 4.23 25.84
CA GLN A 20 -34.13 3.34 24.72
C GLN A 20 -33.42 3.92 23.49
N SER A 21 -32.12 3.60 23.37
CA SER A 21 -31.44 3.76 22.09
C SER A 21 -32.05 2.76 21.12
N ASP A 22 -32.70 3.28 20.08
CA ASP A 22 -33.01 2.48 18.88
C ASP A 22 -31.78 1.71 18.47
N THR A 23 -31.76 0.40 18.75
CA THR A 23 -30.81 -0.51 18.13
C THR A 23 -31.23 -0.69 16.67
N THR A 24 -31.02 0.33 15.87
CA THR A 24 -31.02 0.17 14.44
C THR A 24 -29.88 -0.81 14.13
N THR A 25 -30.23 -2.06 13.89
CA THR A 25 -29.30 -3.05 13.37
C THR A 25 -28.76 -2.50 12.05
N LYS A 26 -27.53 -1.96 12.12
CA LYS A 26 -26.83 -1.49 10.95
C LYS A 26 -26.51 -2.73 10.12
N GLN A 27 -27.32 -3.03 9.11
CA GLN A 27 -26.98 -4.07 8.16
C GLN A 27 -25.62 -3.74 7.55
N LEU A 28 -24.61 -4.53 7.90
CA LEU A 28 -23.30 -4.43 7.27
C LEU A 28 -23.50 -4.74 5.79
N LYS A 29 -23.06 -3.84 4.93
CA LYS A 29 -23.06 -4.10 3.48
C LYS A 29 -22.27 -5.36 3.19
N ASP A 30 -22.80 -6.24 2.39
CA ASP A 30 -22.10 -7.43 1.92
C ASP A 30 -20.75 -7.02 1.31
N VAL A 31 -19.67 -7.62 1.80
CA VAL A 31 -18.32 -7.32 1.30
C VAL A 31 -18.15 -8.03 -0.03
N VAL A 32 -18.00 -7.25 -1.09
CA VAL A 32 -17.66 -7.75 -2.44
C VAL A 32 -16.13 -7.85 -2.55
N ILE A 33 -15.66 -9.02 -2.89
CA ILE A 33 -14.24 -9.33 -3.07
C ILE A 33 -13.97 -9.58 -4.55
N TYR A 34 -12.86 -9.09 -5.04
CA TYR A 34 -12.41 -9.22 -6.42
C TYR A 34 -11.27 -10.23 -6.60
N ALA A 35 -10.83 -10.82 -5.50
CA ALA A 35 -9.74 -11.78 -5.47
C ALA A 35 -9.96 -13.03 -6.37
N ASN A 36 -11.17 -13.31 -6.79
CA ASN A 36 -11.50 -14.42 -7.72
C ASN A 36 -11.55 -13.97 -9.19
N LYS A 37 -10.91 -12.87 -9.59
CA LYS A 37 -10.99 -12.22 -10.92
C LYS A 37 -12.35 -11.63 -11.26
N PHE A 38 -13.42 -12.10 -10.63
CA PHE A 38 -14.77 -11.58 -10.77
C PHE A 38 -15.28 -11.08 -9.42
N PRO A 39 -16.11 -10.01 -9.41
CA PRO A 39 -16.76 -9.56 -8.19
C PRO A 39 -17.58 -10.71 -7.59
N THR A 40 -17.25 -11.13 -6.39
CA THR A 40 -17.93 -12.22 -5.70
C THR A 40 -18.21 -11.80 -4.26
N LEU A 41 -19.37 -12.14 -3.73
CA LEU A 41 -19.66 -11.91 -2.32
C LEU A 41 -18.73 -12.76 -1.45
N SER A 42 -18.17 -12.16 -0.40
CA SER A 42 -17.24 -12.83 0.51
C SER A 42 -17.77 -14.16 1.04
N LYS A 43 -19.07 -14.23 1.32
CA LYS A 43 -19.76 -15.46 1.78
C LYS A 43 -19.77 -16.62 0.78
N ASN A 44 -19.55 -16.34 -0.50
CA ASN A 44 -19.55 -17.34 -1.58
C ASN A 44 -18.14 -17.83 -1.94
N ILE A 45 -17.12 -17.40 -1.21
CA ILE A 45 -15.72 -17.76 -1.46
C ILE A 45 -15.29 -18.80 -0.42
N VAL A 46 -14.84 -19.96 -0.90
CA VAL A 46 -14.38 -21.07 -0.04
C VAL A 46 -13.03 -20.73 0.61
N GLN A 47 -12.18 -20.00 -0.11
CA GLN A 47 -10.86 -19.61 0.37
C GLN A 47 -10.96 -18.46 1.38
N ARG A 48 -10.07 -18.47 2.37
CA ARG A 48 -9.97 -17.33 3.29
C ARG A 48 -9.46 -16.11 2.52
N VAL A 49 -10.24 -15.04 2.52
CA VAL A 49 -9.86 -13.74 1.98
C VAL A 49 -9.95 -12.70 3.09
N VAL A 50 -8.92 -11.88 3.21
CA VAL A 50 -8.90 -10.72 4.11
C VAL A 50 -8.85 -9.47 3.26
N SER A 51 -9.78 -8.55 3.49
CA SER A 51 -9.83 -7.25 2.83
C SER A 51 -9.49 -6.16 3.84
N LEU A 52 -8.43 -5.42 3.55
CA LEU A 52 -8.00 -4.27 4.32
C LEU A 52 -8.55 -3.02 3.61
N THR A 53 -9.57 -2.42 4.21
CA THR A 53 -10.28 -1.25 3.66
C THR A 53 -10.15 -0.03 4.56
N ASP A 54 -9.52 -0.17 5.72
CA ASP A 54 -9.29 0.93 6.65
C ASP A 54 -8.27 1.91 6.05
N LYS A 55 -8.78 3.04 5.58
CA LYS A 55 -7.95 4.09 4.98
C LYS A 55 -6.95 4.68 5.96
N VAL A 56 -7.31 4.77 7.24
CA VAL A 56 -6.43 5.28 8.27
C VAL A 56 -5.24 4.34 8.44
N LEU A 57 -5.51 3.02 8.56
CA LEU A 57 -4.45 2.02 8.62
C LEU A 57 -3.54 2.09 7.40
N ILE A 58 -4.12 2.14 6.20
CA ILE A 58 -3.37 2.16 4.93
C ILE A 58 -2.49 3.42 4.85
N GLN A 59 -3.06 4.59 5.15
CA GLN A 59 -2.38 5.86 4.99
C GLN A 59 -1.34 6.16 6.08
N GLN A 60 -1.50 5.57 7.27
CA GLN A 60 -0.57 5.77 8.38
C GLN A 60 0.74 4.98 8.24
N GLN A 61 0.82 4.02 7.34
CA GLN A 61 2.05 3.25 7.16
C GLN A 61 3.07 3.98 6.28
N ALA A 62 4.35 3.70 6.50
CA ALA A 62 5.44 4.32 5.73
C ALA A 62 5.43 3.88 4.26
N ASN A 63 5.13 2.63 3.99
CA ASN A 63 5.03 2.07 2.64
C ASN A 63 4.03 0.91 2.58
N THR A 64 3.77 0.41 1.39
CA THR A 64 2.78 -0.66 1.16
C THR A 64 3.17 -1.98 1.85
N ALA A 65 4.45 -2.28 2.01
CA ALA A 65 4.89 -3.46 2.75
C ALA A 65 4.52 -3.37 4.25
N ASP A 66 4.59 -2.17 4.82
CA ASP A 66 4.24 -1.92 6.21
C ASP A 66 2.75 -2.09 6.49
N ILE A 67 1.87 -1.83 5.51
CA ILE A 67 0.44 -2.12 5.63
C ILE A 67 0.20 -3.60 5.91
N LEU A 68 0.90 -4.48 5.18
CA LEU A 68 0.76 -5.92 5.34
C LEU A 68 1.22 -6.36 6.73
N THR A 69 2.34 -5.82 7.21
CA THR A 69 2.86 -6.08 8.56
C THR A 69 1.89 -5.57 9.63
N ALA A 70 1.44 -4.32 9.53
CA ALA A 70 0.54 -3.68 10.49
C ALA A 70 -0.83 -4.37 10.56
N SER A 71 -1.27 -5.01 9.47
CA SER A 71 -2.50 -5.77 9.44
C SER A 71 -2.48 -7.02 10.32
N GLY A 72 -1.29 -7.51 10.71
CA GLY A 72 -1.10 -8.77 11.41
C GLY A 72 -1.46 -10.01 10.60
N GLN A 73 -1.73 -9.86 9.30
CA GLN A 73 -2.22 -10.94 8.45
C GLN A 73 -1.11 -11.60 7.62
N VAL A 74 -0.03 -10.87 7.37
CA VAL A 74 1.09 -11.30 6.52
C VAL A 74 2.39 -10.93 7.21
N PHE A 75 3.31 -11.88 7.32
CA PHE A 75 4.67 -11.56 7.70
C PHE A 75 5.39 -10.91 6.52
N VAL A 76 6.18 -9.88 6.77
CA VAL A 76 6.97 -9.23 5.73
C VAL A 76 8.43 -9.26 6.12
N GLN A 77 9.25 -9.91 5.32
CA GLN A 77 10.68 -9.91 5.48
C GLN A 77 11.28 -8.63 4.91
N LYS A 78 12.05 -7.92 5.71
CA LYS A 78 12.73 -6.69 5.33
C LYS A 78 14.23 -6.79 5.58
N SER A 79 15.03 -6.32 4.63
CA SER A 79 16.47 -6.16 4.73
C SER A 79 16.90 -4.69 4.54
N GLN A 80 15.93 -3.84 4.24
CA GLN A 80 16.13 -2.42 3.94
C GLN A 80 14.87 -1.63 4.32
N ALA A 81 14.99 -0.31 4.49
CA ALA A 81 13.86 0.55 4.87
C ALA A 81 12.78 0.59 3.78
N GLY A 82 13.20 0.82 2.54
CA GLY A 82 12.33 0.80 1.37
C GLY A 82 12.27 -0.57 0.73
N GLY A 83 11.33 -1.39 1.14
CA GLY A 83 11.14 -2.71 0.56
C GLY A 83 10.46 -3.67 1.53
N GLY A 84 10.17 -4.85 1.04
CA GLY A 84 9.61 -5.92 1.84
C GLY A 84 9.11 -7.07 0.99
N SER A 85 9.40 -8.29 1.41
CA SER A 85 8.93 -9.52 0.77
C SER A 85 7.81 -10.11 1.60
N PRO A 86 6.58 -10.12 1.11
CA PRO A 86 5.48 -10.73 1.84
C PRO A 86 5.63 -12.24 1.89
N VAL A 87 5.36 -12.80 3.10
CA VAL A 87 5.35 -14.24 3.36
C VAL A 87 3.95 -14.63 3.79
N VAL A 88 3.30 -15.48 3.02
CA VAL A 88 1.93 -15.94 3.24
C VAL A 88 1.96 -17.42 3.60
N ARG A 89 1.62 -17.76 4.86
CA ARG A 89 1.63 -19.14 5.37
C ARG A 89 2.94 -19.89 5.14
N GLY A 90 4.08 -19.21 5.28
CA GLY A 90 5.41 -19.79 5.06
C GLY A 90 5.85 -19.83 3.60
N PHE A 91 4.98 -19.45 2.66
CA PHE A 91 5.37 -19.27 1.26
C PHE A 91 5.87 -17.85 1.02
N GLU A 92 6.97 -17.73 0.30
CA GLU A 92 7.63 -16.46 -0.01
C GLU A 92 8.02 -16.37 -1.49
N ALA A 93 8.49 -15.22 -1.89
CA ALA A 93 9.07 -14.95 -3.19
C ALA A 93 8.13 -15.28 -4.37
N SER A 94 8.60 -16.11 -5.29
CA SER A 94 7.86 -16.52 -6.49
C SER A 94 6.62 -17.38 -6.21
N ARG A 95 6.36 -17.73 -4.94
CA ARG A 95 5.19 -18.52 -4.55
C ARG A 95 4.05 -17.67 -3.98
N VAL A 96 4.26 -16.37 -3.84
CA VAL A 96 3.25 -15.38 -3.48
C VAL A 96 3.10 -14.41 -4.63
N LEU A 97 1.90 -14.35 -5.19
CA LEU A 97 1.61 -13.46 -6.31
C LEU A 97 1.24 -12.06 -5.79
N LEU A 98 1.95 -11.06 -6.27
CA LEU A 98 1.61 -9.65 -6.08
C LEU A 98 0.89 -9.13 -7.32
N MET A 99 -0.23 -8.44 -7.12
CA MET A 99 -1.00 -7.82 -8.20
C MET A 99 -1.36 -6.38 -7.87
N VAL A 100 -1.40 -5.52 -8.87
CA VAL A 100 -1.93 -4.17 -8.78
C VAL A 100 -3.00 -3.96 -9.84
N ASP A 101 -4.21 -3.57 -9.42
CA ASP A 101 -5.38 -3.41 -10.30
C ASP A 101 -5.65 -4.61 -11.24
N GLY A 102 -5.34 -5.82 -10.78
CA GLY A 102 -5.48 -7.04 -11.56
C GLY A 102 -4.30 -7.35 -12.51
N ILE A 103 -3.24 -6.55 -12.48
CA ILE A 103 -2.03 -6.74 -13.28
C ILE A 103 -0.95 -7.35 -12.38
N ARG A 104 -0.33 -8.43 -12.85
CA ARG A 104 0.73 -9.13 -12.11
C ARG A 104 1.98 -8.25 -11.99
N MET A 105 2.53 -8.17 -10.78
CA MET A 105 3.78 -7.46 -10.49
C MET A 105 5.00 -8.36 -10.51
N ASN A 106 4.83 -9.67 -10.28
CA ASN A 106 5.94 -10.61 -10.28
C ASN A 106 6.65 -10.58 -11.64
N SER A 107 7.94 -10.36 -11.61
CA SER A 107 8.82 -10.29 -12.79
C SER A 107 9.85 -11.42 -12.77
N ALA A 108 10.67 -11.53 -13.81
CA ALA A 108 11.77 -12.47 -13.86
C ALA A 108 13.00 -12.03 -13.04
N ILE A 109 12.94 -10.86 -12.40
CA ILE A 109 14.02 -10.39 -11.53
C ILE A 109 13.85 -11.03 -10.15
N PHE A 110 14.68 -12.00 -9.83
CA PHE A 110 14.68 -12.72 -8.55
C PHE A 110 15.91 -12.36 -7.74
N ARG A 111 15.70 -11.81 -6.54
CA ARG A 111 16.74 -11.54 -5.55
C ARG A 111 16.83 -12.69 -4.56
N ALA A 112 17.49 -13.78 -4.90
CA ALA A 112 17.56 -14.98 -4.05
C ALA A 112 16.18 -15.43 -3.55
N GLY A 113 15.14 -15.22 -4.37
CA GLY A 113 13.78 -15.56 -4.02
C GLY A 113 12.95 -14.45 -3.37
N HIS A 114 13.48 -13.27 -3.08
CA HIS A 114 12.75 -12.20 -2.40
C HIS A 114 12.27 -11.14 -3.38
N LEU A 115 10.95 -10.90 -3.36
CA LEU A 115 10.31 -9.85 -4.16
C LEU A 115 10.18 -8.59 -3.29
N GLN A 116 11.00 -7.57 -3.60
CA GLN A 116 11.03 -6.32 -2.83
C GLN A 116 10.20 -5.19 -3.47
N ASN A 117 9.70 -5.40 -4.66
CA ASN A 117 9.09 -4.38 -5.52
C ASN A 117 7.70 -3.91 -5.08
N ILE A 118 7.15 -4.43 -3.98
CA ILE A 118 5.86 -3.99 -3.45
C ILE A 118 5.84 -2.50 -3.11
N ILE A 119 6.99 -1.90 -2.79
CA ILE A 119 7.10 -0.47 -2.49
C ILE A 119 6.83 0.42 -3.70
N THR A 120 6.97 -0.10 -4.93
CA THR A 120 6.68 0.65 -6.16
C THR A 120 5.19 0.91 -6.37
N VAL A 121 4.36 0.55 -5.41
CA VAL A 121 2.95 0.95 -5.33
C VAL A 121 2.77 1.82 -4.10
N ASP A 122 2.55 3.10 -4.33
CA ASP A 122 2.31 4.07 -3.26
C ASP A 122 1.06 3.71 -2.45
N ASN A 123 1.18 3.67 -1.13
CA ASN A 123 0.05 3.39 -0.25
C ASN A 123 -0.99 4.51 -0.23
N MET A 124 -0.63 5.75 -0.58
CA MET A 124 -1.58 6.86 -0.63
C MET A 124 -2.62 6.74 -1.73
N ILE A 125 -2.27 6.03 -2.81
CA ILE A 125 -3.20 5.76 -3.92
C ILE A 125 -4.05 4.51 -3.70
N LEU A 126 -3.79 3.70 -2.68
CA LEU A 126 -4.55 2.48 -2.42
C LEU A 126 -5.97 2.79 -1.94
N ASP A 127 -6.93 2.08 -2.49
CA ASP A 127 -8.31 2.03 -2.02
C ASP A 127 -8.51 0.89 -1.03
N ARG A 128 -7.94 -0.27 -1.32
CA ARG A 128 -7.94 -1.45 -0.46
C ARG A 128 -6.85 -2.46 -0.84
N VAL A 129 -6.58 -3.38 0.06
CA VAL A 129 -5.71 -4.53 -0.17
C VAL A 129 -6.51 -5.81 0.12
N GLU A 130 -6.51 -6.75 -0.80
CA GLU A 130 -7.13 -8.06 -0.61
C GLU A 130 -6.04 -9.14 -0.57
N ILE A 131 -6.07 -9.96 0.48
CA ILE A 131 -5.13 -11.06 0.68
C ILE A 131 -5.91 -12.36 0.57
N LEU A 132 -5.61 -13.13 -0.47
CA LEU A 132 -6.19 -14.45 -0.70
C LEU A 132 -5.20 -15.51 -0.22
N TYR A 133 -5.63 -16.34 0.73
CA TYR A 133 -4.80 -17.37 1.33
C TYR A 133 -4.98 -18.72 0.66
N GLY A 134 -3.88 -19.42 0.47
CA GLY A 134 -3.86 -20.78 -0.06
C GLY A 134 -3.73 -20.85 -1.58
N PRO A 135 -3.72 -22.08 -2.12
CA PRO A 135 -3.40 -22.29 -3.52
C PRO A 135 -4.46 -21.67 -4.44
N SER A 136 -4.00 -20.75 -5.27
CA SER A 136 -4.82 -20.04 -6.26
C SER A 136 -4.26 -20.21 -7.68
N SER A 137 -3.37 -21.19 -7.85
CA SER A 137 -2.63 -21.42 -9.09
C SER A 137 -3.53 -21.74 -10.28
N THR A 138 -4.68 -22.36 -10.05
CA THR A 138 -5.69 -22.63 -11.09
C THR A 138 -6.25 -21.36 -11.71
N MET A 139 -6.34 -20.27 -10.94
CA MET A 139 -6.85 -18.98 -11.40
C MET A 139 -5.75 -18.01 -11.84
N TYR A 140 -4.59 -18.06 -11.17
CA TYR A 140 -3.59 -17.04 -11.27
C TYR A 140 -2.22 -17.52 -11.78
N GLY A 141 -2.04 -18.84 -11.95
CA GLY A 141 -0.78 -19.43 -12.40
C GLY A 141 0.16 -19.81 -11.25
N SER A 142 1.37 -20.25 -11.60
CA SER A 142 2.34 -20.88 -10.70
C SER A 142 2.74 -20.06 -9.48
N ASP A 143 2.78 -18.74 -9.60
CA ASP A 143 3.21 -17.86 -8.51
C ASP A 143 2.20 -17.73 -7.38
N ALA A 144 0.96 -18.16 -7.60
CA ALA A 144 -0.10 -18.10 -6.60
C ALA A 144 -0.24 -19.39 -5.77
N LEU A 145 0.86 -20.07 -5.47
CA LEU A 145 0.86 -21.30 -4.71
C LEU A 145 0.55 -21.06 -3.22
N GLY A 146 1.18 -20.07 -2.62
CA GLY A 146 1.00 -19.71 -1.20
C GLY A 146 -0.17 -18.76 -0.98
N GLY A 147 -0.46 -17.92 -1.96
CA GLY A 147 -1.52 -16.92 -1.92
C GLY A 147 -1.33 -15.79 -2.91
N VAL A 148 -2.28 -14.86 -2.87
CA VAL A 148 -2.30 -13.67 -3.72
C VAL A 148 -2.50 -12.43 -2.87
N VAL A 149 -1.68 -11.40 -3.08
CA VAL A 149 -1.86 -10.06 -2.52
C VAL A 149 -2.28 -9.13 -3.65
N ASN A 150 -3.54 -8.70 -3.62
CA ASN A 150 -4.09 -7.76 -4.60
C ASN A 150 -4.11 -6.35 -4.01
N LEU A 151 -3.44 -5.42 -4.66
CA LEU A 151 -3.42 -4.00 -4.36
C LEU A 151 -4.39 -3.30 -5.31
N TYR A 152 -5.46 -2.73 -4.79
CA TYR A 152 -6.40 -1.96 -5.58
C TYR A 152 -6.18 -0.48 -5.35
N THR A 153 -5.86 0.23 -6.42
CA THR A 153 -5.68 1.68 -6.36
C THR A 153 -7.01 2.41 -6.54
N LYS A 154 -7.09 3.65 -6.08
CA LYS A 154 -8.26 4.52 -6.22
C LYS A 154 -8.76 4.51 -7.67
N GLN A 155 -10.08 4.54 -7.84
CA GLN A 155 -10.72 4.56 -9.16
C GLN A 155 -11.29 5.94 -9.45
N PRO A 156 -11.23 6.41 -10.71
CA PRO A 156 -11.92 7.61 -11.14
C PRO A 156 -13.42 7.47 -10.89
N LYS A 157 -14.06 8.50 -10.32
CA LYS A 157 -15.49 8.52 -10.00
C LYS A 157 -16.19 9.48 -10.93
N LEU A 158 -17.15 8.99 -11.71
CA LEU A 158 -18.03 9.82 -12.53
C LEU A 158 -18.87 10.75 -11.64
N PHE A 159 -19.22 11.89 -12.19
CA PHE A 159 -20.15 12.82 -11.56
C PHE A 159 -21.50 12.76 -12.27
N ILE A 160 -22.49 12.17 -11.59
CA ILE A 160 -23.87 12.12 -12.08
C ILE A 160 -24.63 13.32 -11.47
N SER A 161 -24.96 14.29 -12.32
CA SER A 161 -25.75 15.44 -11.90
C SER A 161 -27.24 15.12 -12.00
N ASN A 162 -27.98 15.43 -10.95
CA ASN A 162 -29.44 15.35 -10.93
C ASN A 162 -30.12 16.55 -11.66
N VAL A 163 -29.32 17.48 -12.20
CA VAL A 163 -29.84 18.64 -12.91
C VAL A 163 -30.02 18.28 -14.39
N ALA A 164 -31.23 18.45 -14.90
CA ALA A 164 -31.57 18.31 -16.30
C ALA A 164 -30.97 19.44 -17.15
N SER A 165 -29.64 19.53 -17.23
CA SER A 165 -28.93 20.51 -18.04
C SER A 165 -28.50 19.88 -19.37
N LYS A 166 -28.60 20.64 -20.47
CA LYS A 166 -28.12 20.21 -21.80
C LYS A 166 -26.62 19.94 -21.84
N LYS A 167 -25.85 20.52 -20.92
CA LYS A 167 -24.39 20.24 -20.74
C LYS A 167 -24.19 19.65 -19.35
N ALA A 168 -23.61 18.43 -19.31
CA ALA A 168 -23.23 17.81 -18.04
C ALA A 168 -22.15 18.69 -17.34
N PRO A 169 -22.40 19.16 -16.11
CA PRO A 169 -21.41 19.94 -15.39
C PRO A 169 -20.19 19.10 -15.06
N TRP A 170 -19.02 19.73 -15.03
CA TRP A 170 -17.82 19.15 -14.50
C TRP A 170 -17.77 19.33 -12.98
N SER A 171 -17.34 18.28 -12.29
CA SER A 171 -17.06 18.30 -10.85
C SER A 171 -15.57 18.08 -10.63
N VAL A 172 -15.01 18.79 -9.66
CA VAL A 172 -13.61 18.65 -9.23
C VAL A 172 -13.62 18.34 -7.75
N ASN A 173 -12.98 17.22 -7.39
CA ASN A 173 -12.78 16.81 -6.00
C ASN A 173 -11.32 16.41 -5.83
N GLY A 174 -10.69 16.78 -4.73
CA GLY A 174 -9.31 16.46 -4.48
C GLY A 174 -9.00 16.33 -3.00
N ASN A 175 -7.85 15.72 -2.73
CA ASN A 175 -7.29 15.61 -1.40
C ASN A 175 -5.84 16.08 -1.44
N LEU A 176 -5.45 16.81 -0.42
CA LEU A 176 -4.07 17.17 -0.14
C LEU A 176 -3.70 16.60 1.22
N MET A 177 -2.58 15.91 1.30
CA MET A 177 -2.09 15.34 2.55
C MET A 177 -0.61 15.66 2.71
N TYR A 178 -0.26 16.08 3.90
CA TYR A 178 1.11 16.17 4.38
C TYR A 178 1.27 15.26 5.58
N ARG A 179 2.32 14.46 5.58
CA ARG A 179 2.65 13.58 6.70
C ARG A 179 4.10 13.79 7.12
N TYR A 180 4.29 13.93 8.41
CA TYR A 180 5.60 13.92 9.06
C TYR A 180 5.68 12.76 10.05
N GLY A 181 6.78 12.01 10.02
CA GLY A 181 7.05 10.88 10.90
C GLY A 181 8.40 11.02 11.58
N ASN A 182 8.43 11.09 12.91
CA ASN A 182 9.68 11.35 13.66
C ASN A 182 10.64 10.14 13.69
N GLY A 183 10.13 8.90 13.60
CA GLY A 183 10.95 7.68 13.69
C GLY A 183 11.99 7.52 12.58
N GLN A 184 11.70 8.08 11.41
CA GLN A 184 12.57 8.02 10.22
C GLN A 184 12.71 9.39 9.55
N ASN A 185 12.40 10.48 10.26
CA ASN A 185 12.30 11.82 9.66
C ASN A 185 11.53 11.78 8.34
N GLU A 186 10.43 11.02 8.34
CA GLU A 186 9.57 10.88 7.17
C GLU A 186 8.93 12.22 6.84
N ASN A 187 9.01 12.62 5.59
CA ASN A 187 8.35 13.80 5.05
C ASN A 187 7.66 13.38 3.74
N ARG A 188 6.33 13.35 3.75
CA ARG A 188 5.54 12.92 2.61
C ARG A 188 4.51 13.96 2.24
N GLN A 189 4.40 14.22 0.95
CA GLN A 189 3.46 15.13 0.34
C GLN A 189 2.65 14.36 -0.71
N HIS A 190 1.35 14.44 -0.60
CA HIS A 190 0.43 13.75 -1.51
C HIS A 190 -0.68 14.67 -1.95
N ILE A 191 -0.99 14.63 -3.23
CA ILE A 191 -2.16 15.26 -3.81
C ILE A 191 -2.86 14.29 -4.76
N ASP A 192 -4.17 14.20 -4.66
CA ASP A 192 -4.98 13.55 -5.68
C ASP A 192 -6.17 14.43 -6.08
N VAL A 193 -6.51 14.41 -7.37
CA VAL A 193 -7.61 15.19 -7.94
C VAL A 193 -8.43 14.31 -8.88
N ASN A 194 -9.74 14.28 -8.67
CA ASN A 194 -10.71 13.65 -9.57
C ASN A 194 -11.55 14.73 -10.27
N ILE A 195 -11.42 14.83 -11.59
CA ILE A 195 -12.18 15.75 -12.44
C ILE A 195 -13.14 14.90 -13.27
N ALA A 196 -14.44 15.16 -13.17
CA ALA A 196 -15.40 14.26 -13.76
C ALA A 196 -16.68 14.94 -14.24
N ASN A 197 -17.31 14.34 -15.23
CA ASN A 197 -18.69 14.55 -15.63
C ASN A 197 -19.44 13.21 -15.69
N ASN A 198 -20.58 13.15 -16.35
CA ASN A 198 -21.38 11.94 -16.44
C ASN A 198 -20.80 10.83 -17.36
N LYS A 199 -19.80 11.13 -18.19
CA LYS A 199 -19.17 10.17 -19.11
C LYS A 199 -17.67 10.02 -18.93
N TRP A 200 -17.02 11.06 -18.46
CA TRP A 200 -15.57 11.12 -18.29
C TRP A 200 -15.19 11.35 -16.85
N ALA A 201 -14.18 10.65 -16.40
CA ALA A 201 -13.53 10.94 -15.12
C ALA A 201 -12.02 10.76 -15.24
N TYR A 202 -11.29 11.72 -14.70
CA TYR A 202 -9.84 11.76 -14.65
C TYR A 202 -9.42 11.77 -13.19
N LEU A 203 -8.60 10.81 -12.79
CA LEU A 203 -7.96 10.77 -11.48
C LEU A 203 -6.48 10.92 -11.66
N THR A 204 -5.94 12.03 -11.17
CA THR A 204 -4.50 12.32 -11.16
C THR A 204 -4.02 12.30 -9.73
N SER A 205 -2.91 11.65 -9.46
CA SER A 205 -2.29 11.61 -8.14
C SER A 205 -0.78 11.73 -8.25
N PHE A 206 -0.21 12.45 -7.31
CA PHE A 206 1.23 12.63 -7.17
C PHE A 206 1.62 12.53 -5.70
N THR A 207 2.68 11.76 -5.43
CA THR A 207 3.25 11.60 -4.09
C THR A 207 4.76 11.77 -4.16
N TYR A 208 5.30 12.58 -3.28
CA TYR A 208 6.72 12.63 -2.99
C TYR A 208 6.96 12.22 -1.55
N SER A 209 7.85 11.26 -1.36
CA SER A 209 8.20 10.72 -0.05
C SER A 209 9.70 10.82 0.16
N SER A 210 10.10 11.37 1.31
CA SER A 210 11.50 11.42 1.76
C SER A 210 11.58 10.76 3.13
N PHE A 211 12.42 9.78 3.24
CA PHE A 211 12.69 9.05 4.46
C PHE A 211 14.15 9.27 4.85
N GLY A 212 14.37 9.77 6.04
CA GLY A 212 15.69 9.85 6.63
C GLY A 212 16.16 8.52 7.20
N ASP A 213 17.27 8.56 7.93
CA ASP A 213 17.81 7.37 8.57
C ASP A 213 16.88 6.83 9.66
N LEU A 214 16.72 5.52 9.71
CA LEU A 214 15.94 4.82 10.73
C LEU A 214 16.51 5.13 12.12
N ARG A 215 15.62 5.44 13.05
CA ARG A 215 15.96 5.65 14.46
C ARG A 215 15.29 4.59 15.31
N GLN A 216 16.05 3.85 16.07
CA GLN A 216 15.52 2.90 17.03
C GLN A 216 15.42 3.49 18.44
N GLY A 217 14.62 2.85 19.31
CA GLY A 217 14.47 3.22 20.70
C GLY A 217 15.75 3.00 21.52
N ASN A 218 15.82 3.64 22.67
CA ASN A 218 16.97 3.54 23.59
C ASN A 218 16.89 2.31 24.49
N GLN A 219 15.71 1.73 24.71
CA GLN A 219 15.53 0.59 25.58
C GLN A 219 15.87 -0.70 24.84
N ARG A 220 16.77 -1.48 25.42
CA ARG A 220 17.21 -2.78 24.92
C ARG A 220 17.06 -3.84 26.00
N SER A 221 16.91 -5.07 25.58
CA SER A 221 16.96 -6.20 26.51
C SER A 221 18.36 -6.28 27.16
N ALA A 222 18.41 -6.56 28.47
CA ALA A 222 19.65 -6.78 29.16
C ALA A 222 20.45 -7.95 28.57
N ALA A 223 19.77 -8.94 27.97
CA ALA A 223 20.41 -10.08 27.29
C ALA A 223 21.11 -9.67 25.97
N TYR A 224 20.71 -8.54 25.36
CA TYR A 224 21.23 -8.07 24.09
C TYR A 224 21.47 -6.55 24.12
N PRO A 225 22.43 -6.06 24.95
CA PRO A 225 22.61 -4.63 25.18
C PRO A 225 23.09 -3.86 23.94
N ASP A 226 23.67 -4.56 22.98
CA ASP A 226 24.17 -3.98 21.74
C ASP A 226 23.27 -4.17 20.52
N PHE A 227 22.09 -4.79 20.73
CA PHE A 227 21.16 -5.05 19.65
C PHE A 227 20.79 -3.77 18.89
N GLY A 228 21.06 -3.78 17.59
CA GLY A 228 20.74 -2.67 16.69
C GLY A 228 21.56 -1.41 16.89
N LYS A 229 22.61 -1.38 17.71
CA LYS A 229 23.54 -0.25 17.75
C LYS A 229 24.29 -0.13 16.44
N ARG A 230 24.40 1.08 15.91
CA ARG A 230 25.20 1.42 14.76
C ARG A 230 26.43 2.20 15.23
N LEU A 231 27.56 1.52 15.41
CA LEU A 231 28.77 2.13 15.99
C LEU A 231 29.61 2.87 14.94
N PHE A 232 29.53 2.49 13.69
CA PHE A 232 30.25 3.08 12.58
C PHE A 232 29.41 3.07 11.30
N TYR A 233 29.83 3.81 10.31
CA TYR A 233 29.39 3.74 8.92
C TYR A 233 30.53 4.10 8.00
N VAL A 234 30.45 3.71 6.73
CA VAL A 234 31.43 4.12 5.73
C VAL A 234 30.89 5.30 4.95
N ALA A 235 31.69 6.35 4.82
CA ALA A 235 31.39 7.51 3.99
C ALA A 235 32.43 7.61 2.88
N ARG A 236 31.99 7.99 1.67
CA ARG A 236 32.91 8.25 0.56
C ARG A 236 33.33 9.70 0.56
N GLU A 237 34.60 9.94 0.82
CA GLU A 237 35.21 11.28 0.85
C GLU A 237 36.38 11.32 -0.14
N ASN A 238 36.39 12.30 -1.04
CA ASN A 238 37.43 12.47 -2.06
C ASN A 238 37.75 11.17 -2.81
N ASN A 239 36.72 10.42 -3.17
CA ASN A 239 36.84 9.12 -3.87
C ASN A 239 37.48 7.98 -3.04
N THR A 240 37.59 8.17 -1.73
CA THR A 240 38.14 7.18 -0.79
C THR A 240 37.08 6.80 0.23
N ASP A 241 36.99 5.52 0.56
CA ASP A 241 36.07 5.04 1.58
C ASP A 241 36.69 5.25 2.97
N VAL A 242 35.99 6.00 3.81
CA VAL A 242 36.43 6.37 5.16
C VAL A 242 35.44 5.82 6.18
N VAL A 243 35.95 5.05 7.15
CA VAL A 243 35.15 4.60 8.28
C VAL A 243 34.92 5.76 9.24
N LYS A 244 33.67 6.09 9.50
CA LYS A 244 33.23 7.13 10.42
C LYS A 244 32.71 6.52 11.71
N ASP A 245 33.11 7.08 12.82
CA ASP A 245 32.54 6.76 14.13
C ASP A 245 31.10 7.31 14.24
N ASN A 246 30.20 6.52 14.80
CA ASN A 246 28.81 6.88 15.08
C ASN A 246 28.44 6.64 16.55
N SER A 247 29.42 6.50 17.43
CA SER A 247 29.22 6.21 18.85
C SER A 247 28.34 7.24 19.57
N ALA A 248 28.38 8.51 19.14
CA ALA A 248 27.50 9.57 19.64
C ALA A 248 26.02 9.42 19.22
N SER A 249 25.72 8.59 18.21
CA SER A 249 24.39 8.45 17.61
C SER A 249 24.05 7.00 17.30
N VAL A 250 24.40 6.08 18.18
CA VAL A 250 24.30 4.61 18.00
C VAL A 250 22.90 4.11 17.63
N ASN A 251 21.86 4.88 17.94
CA ASN A 251 20.47 4.52 17.65
C ASN A 251 20.02 4.93 16.24
N ILE A 252 20.87 5.64 15.48
CA ILE A 252 20.58 6.04 14.11
C ILE A 252 21.24 5.04 13.16
N GLN A 253 20.45 4.36 12.35
CA GLN A 253 20.91 3.45 11.31
C GLN A 253 21.36 4.26 10.10
N LYS A 254 22.59 4.77 10.15
CA LYS A 254 23.15 5.60 9.08
C LYS A 254 23.08 4.92 7.73
N LEU A 255 22.78 5.70 6.69
CA LEU A 255 22.61 5.27 5.31
C LEU A 255 21.37 4.39 5.07
N SER A 256 20.33 4.49 5.88
CA SER A 256 19.08 3.75 5.68
C SER A 256 17.97 4.58 5.02
N GLY A 257 18.19 5.89 4.86
CA GLY A 257 17.24 6.79 4.22
C GLY A 257 17.13 6.58 2.71
N TYR A 258 15.98 6.99 2.14
CA TYR A 258 15.73 6.97 0.69
C TYR A 258 14.62 7.97 0.34
N THR A 259 14.47 8.25 -0.96
CA THR A 259 13.36 9.05 -1.49
C THR A 259 12.57 8.25 -2.52
N GLN A 260 11.31 8.62 -2.71
CA GLN A 260 10.44 7.99 -3.72
C GLN A 260 9.47 9.01 -4.29
N THR A 261 9.25 8.92 -5.58
CA THR A 261 8.27 9.72 -6.32
C THR A 261 7.31 8.79 -7.03
N ASP A 262 6.01 9.01 -6.82
CA ASP A 262 4.95 8.20 -7.39
C ASP A 262 3.95 9.09 -8.14
N PHE A 263 3.54 8.65 -9.31
CA PHE A 263 2.53 9.28 -10.13
C PHE A 263 1.50 8.25 -10.60
N LEU A 264 0.23 8.62 -10.49
CA LEU A 264 -0.90 7.84 -11.01
C LEU A 264 -1.77 8.74 -11.88
N GLN A 265 -2.08 8.28 -13.07
CA GLN A 265 -3.12 8.85 -13.92
C GLN A 265 -4.08 7.77 -14.37
N LYS A 266 -5.36 7.93 -14.03
CA LYS A 266 -6.42 7.09 -14.58
C LYS A 266 -7.42 7.94 -15.36
N MET A 267 -7.87 7.42 -16.48
CA MET A 267 -8.90 8.03 -17.30
C MET A 267 -10.01 7.00 -17.56
N LEU A 268 -11.19 7.32 -17.10
CA LEU A 268 -12.39 6.54 -17.30
C LEU A 268 -13.27 7.23 -18.35
N PHE A 269 -13.66 6.48 -19.37
CA PHE A 269 -14.67 6.89 -20.34
C PHE A 269 -15.81 5.90 -20.41
N LYS A 270 -17.00 6.35 -20.10
CA LYS A 270 -18.23 5.56 -20.10
C LYS A 270 -19.22 6.19 -21.09
N PRO A 271 -19.15 5.86 -22.39
CA PRO A 271 -20.04 6.43 -23.40
C PRO A 271 -21.51 6.10 -23.17
N ASN A 272 -21.79 4.93 -22.60
CA ASN A 272 -23.12 4.44 -22.24
C ASN A 272 -23.01 3.51 -21.00
N GLU A 273 -24.14 3.04 -20.49
CA GLU A 273 -24.18 2.19 -19.29
C GLU A 273 -23.47 0.84 -19.43
N ASN A 274 -23.36 0.34 -20.65
CA ASN A 274 -22.86 -0.98 -20.95
C ASN A 274 -21.39 -1.02 -21.38
N THR A 275 -20.77 0.13 -21.65
CA THR A 275 -19.41 0.20 -22.18
C THR A 275 -18.55 1.09 -21.29
N GLU A 276 -17.40 0.58 -20.88
CA GLU A 276 -16.44 1.27 -20.03
C GLU A 276 -15.03 1.09 -20.57
N HIS A 277 -14.31 2.18 -20.74
CA HIS A 277 -12.91 2.22 -21.10
C HIS A 277 -12.13 2.82 -19.93
N LEU A 278 -11.10 2.15 -19.47
CA LEU A 278 -10.22 2.60 -18.40
C LEU A 278 -8.77 2.57 -18.88
N LEU A 279 -8.13 3.72 -18.93
CA LEU A 279 -6.68 3.85 -19.05
C LEU A 279 -6.09 4.04 -17.65
N ASN A 280 -4.98 3.35 -17.37
CA ASN A 280 -4.28 3.40 -16.09
C ASN A 280 -2.78 3.53 -16.34
N VAL A 281 -2.19 4.62 -15.92
CA VAL A 281 -0.76 4.90 -16.01
C VAL A 281 -0.22 5.05 -14.59
N GLN A 282 0.83 4.31 -14.26
CA GLN A 282 1.51 4.38 -12.98
C GLN A 282 3.01 4.49 -13.22
N ILE A 283 3.62 5.43 -12.52
CA ILE A 283 5.07 5.67 -12.55
C ILE A 283 5.54 5.74 -11.10
N SER A 284 6.54 4.94 -10.76
CA SER A 284 7.19 4.96 -9.45
C SER A 284 8.70 4.92 -9.66
N ASN A 285 9.40 5.79 -8.95
CA ASN A 285 10.84 5.87 -8.99
C ASN A 285 11.39 6.15 -7.59
N SER A 286 12.36 5.36 -7.15
CA SER A 286 13.06 5.59 -5.87
C SER A 286 14.51 6.03 -6.11
N SER A 287 15.12 6.65 -5.09
CA SER A 287 16.58 6.70 -4.98
C SER A 287 17.13 5.29 -4.68
N ASP A 288 18.44 5.20 -4.57
CA ASP A 288 19.10 4.02 -4.01
C ASP A 288 18.57 3.69 -2.62
N ILE A 289 18.42 2.39 -2.34
CA ILE A 289 17.90 1.89 -1.07
C ILE A 289 18.94 0.96 -0.46
N ASN A 290 19.65 1.48 0.52
CA ASN A 290 20.75 0.77 1.15
C ASN A 290 20.27 -0.44 1.96
N ARG A 291 21.01 -1.52 1.85
CA ARG A 291 20.92 -2.68 2.73
C ARG A 291 21.73 -2.42 3.99
N TYR A 292 21.15 -1.65 4.89
CA TYR A 292 21.82 -1.26 6.13
C TYR A 292 22.18 -2.46 7.02
N ASP A 293 21.51 -3.59 6.87
CA ASP A 293 21.85 -4.85 7.53
C ASP A 293 23.25 -5.35 7.11
N ARG A 294 23.57 -5.28 5.81
CA ARG A 294 24.88 -5.67 5.27
C ARG A 294 25.98 -4.68 5.59
N LEU A 295 25.63 -3.41 5.62
CA LEU A 295 26.60 -2.35 5.94
C LEU A 295 27.03 -2.34 7.42
N THR A 296 26.51 -3.24 8.26
CA THR A 296 26.96 -3.47 9.64
C THR A 296 27.89 -4.67 9.78
N GLU A 297 28.06 -5.48 8.73
CA GLU A 297 28.92 -6.65 8.78
C GLU A 297 30.40 -6.26 8.83
N THR A 298 31.14 -6.93 9.71
CA THR A 298 32.57 -6.69 9.87
C THR A 298 33.37 -7.99 9.74
N SER A 299 34.59 -7.86 9.26
CA SER A 299 35.60 -8.91 9.29
C SER A 299 36.90 -8.31 9.82
N ASN A 300 37.51 -8.97 10.82
CA ASN A 300 38.72 -8.47 11.50
C ASN A 300 38.60 -7.02 12.00
N GLY A 301 37.41 -6.62 12.46
CA GLY A 301 37.14 -5.27 12.98
C GLY A 301 36.93 -4.18 11.93
N LEU A 302 36.98 -4.52 10.65
CA LEU A 302 36.73 -3.60 9.54
C LEU A 302 35.41 -3.93 8.84
N PRO A 303 34.67 -2.93 8.30
CA PRO A 303 33.50 -3.16 7.48
C PRO A 303 33.81 -4.03 6.28
N ILE A 304 32.95 -5.00 5.98
CA ILE A 304 33.07 -5.86 4.78
C ILE A 304 32.66 -5.09 3.53
N PHE A 305 31.64 -4.25 3.66
CA PHE A 305 31.06 -3.50 2.55
C PHE A 305 31.14 -1.99 2.84
N SER A 306 31.65 -1.24 1.86
CA SER A 306 31.53 0.22 1.85
C SER A 306 30.18 0.68 1.32
N GLU A 307 29.70 -0.01 0.29
CA GLU A 307 28.40 0.20 -0.35
C GLU A 307 27.66 -1.13 -0.50
N TRP A 308 26.40 -1.11 -0.26
CA TRP A 308 25.51 -2.22 -0.59
C TRP A 308 24.09 -1.71 -0.71
N TYR A 309 23.54 -1.59 -1.89
CA TYR A 309 22.21 -1.07 -2.12
C TYR A 309 21.49 -1.70 -3.29
N TYR A 310 20.18 -1.57 -3.27
CA TYR A 310 19.32 -1.79 -4.41
C TYR A 310 18.80 -0.47 -4.91
N GLY A 311 18.68 -0.32 -6.20
CA GLY A 311 18.05 0.83 -6.80
C GLY A 311 18.90 1.54 -7.84
N PRO A 312 18.35 2.61 -8.40
CA PRO A 312 16.97 3.03 -8.20
C PRO A 312 15.98 1.92 -8.60
N GLN A 313 14.84 1.85 -7.89
CA GLN A 313 13.73 0.99 -8.31
C GLN A 313 12.78 1.80 -9.19
N VAL A 314 12.66 1.41 -10.44
CA VAL A 314 11.78 2.07 -11.40
C VAL A 314 10.68 1.10 -11.82
N ARG A 315 9.44 1.55 -11.76
CA ARG A 315 8.28 0.84 -12.30
C ARG A 315 7.43 1.80 -13.10
N ASN A 316 7.30 1.52 -14.39
CA ASN A 316 6.38 2.22 -15.28
C ASN A 316 5.35 1.22 -15.79
N MET A 317 4.09 1.54 -15.64
CA MET A 317 2.98 0.70 -16.08
C MET A 317 1.98 1.52 -16.87
N ILE A 318 1.57 1.00 -18.01
CA ILE A 318 0.40 1.48 -18.75
C ILE A 318 -0.55 0.31 -18.99
N GLY A 319 -1.81 0.49 -18.62
CA GLY A 319 -2.85 -0.51 -18.78
C GLY A 319 -4.09 0.08 -19.41
N TYR A 320 -4.69 -0.64 -20.33
CA TYR A 320 -5.99 -0.33 -20.90
C TYR A 320 -6.96 -1.48 -20.67
N LYS A 321 -8.14 -1.13 -20.15
CA LYS A 321 -9.21 -2.08 -19.87
C LYS A 321 -10.49 -1.66 -20.58
N LEU A 322 -11.04 -2.54 -21.39
CA LEU A 322 -12.36 -2.41 -21.99
C LEU A 322 -13.30 -3.38 -21.28
N THR A 323 -14.43 -2.88 -20.80
CA THR A 323 -15.52 -3.70 -20.26
C THR A 323 -16.79 -3.43 -21.06
N LYS A 324 -17.40 -4.51 -21.55
CA LYS A 324 -18.75 -4.51 -22.15
C LYS A 324 -19.66 -5.41 -21.33
N SER A 325 -20.80 -4.86 -20.91
CA SER A 325 -21.84 -5.56 -20.15
C SER A 325 -23.12 -5.66 -20.99
N ASN A 326 -24.08 -6.47 -20.52
CA ASN A 326 -25.39 -6.70 -21.19
C ASN A 326 -25.23 -7.09 -22.68
N LEU A 327 -24.31 -8.02 -22.93
CA LEU A 327 -24.14 -8.60 -24.25
C LEU A 327 -25.29 -9.58 -24.52
N ASN A 328 -25.87 -9.47 -25.71
CA ASN A 328 -26.89 -10.42 -26.17
C ASN A 328 -26.19 -11.74 -26.53
N GLY A 329 -26.69 -12.87 -25.99
CA GLY A 329 -26.15 -14.21 -26.28
C GLY A 329 -25.63 -14.94 -25.05
N TYR A 330 -24.69 -15.87 -25.28
CA TYR A 330 -24.14 -16.73 -24.22
C TYR A 330 -23.30 -15.98 -23.16
N PHE A 331 -22.80 -14.81 -23.51
CA PHE A 331 -21.96 -14.03 -22.60
C PHE A 331 -22.67 -12.74 -22.15
N GLN A 332 -22.78 -12.57 -20.85
CA GLN A 332 -23.38 -11.35 -20.28
C GLN A 332 -22.36 -10.18 -20.19
N LYS A 333 -21.07 -10.51 -20.07
CA LYS A 333 -20.01 -9.53 -19.89
C LYS A 333 -18.72 -9.98 -20.56
N MET A 334 -18.04 -9.04 -21.19
CA MET A 334 -16.72 -9.21 -21.77
C MET A 334 -15.78 -8.18 -21.14
N THR A 335 -14.56 -8.59 -20.81
CA THR A 335 -13.50 -7.69 -20.37
C THR A 335 -12.22 -8.02 -21.15
N ALA A 336 -11.63 -7.02 -21.77
CA ALA A 336 -10.32 -7.11 -22.40
C ALA A 336 -9.34 -6.20 -21.65
N ASN A 337 -8.16 -6.74 -21.33
CA ASN A 337 -7.08 -6.00 -20.69
C ASN A 337 -5.82 -6.08 -21.53
N LEU A 338 -5.21 -4.93 -21.79
CA LEU A 338 -3.89 -4.79 -22.38
C LEU A 338 -3.02 -4.04 -21.41
N ASN A 339 -1.82 -4.53 -21.14
CA ASN A 339 -0.90 -3.84 -20.26
C ASN A 339 0.55 -4.02 -20.70
N TYR A 340 1.35 -3.02 -20.39
CA TYR A 340 2.79 -3.02 -20.53
C TYR A 340 3.41 -2.54 -19.24
N GLN A 341 4.49 -3.17 -18.81
CA GLN A 341 5.26 -2.78 -17.65
C GLN A 341 6.74 -2.76 -18.00
N TYR A 342 7.41 -1.71 -17.55
CA TYR A 342 8.86 -1.60 -17.50
C TYR A 342 9.29 -1.60 -16.04
N LEU A 343 10.21 -2.49 -15.70
CA LEU A 343 10.77 -2.63 -14.37
C LEU A 343 12.29 -2.56 -14.49
N GLU A 344 12.89 -1.70 -13.67
CA GLU A 344 14.33 -1.59 -13.56
C GLU A 344 14.74 -1.64 -12.10
N GLU A 345 15.78 -2.38 -11.83
CA GLU A 345 16.34 -2.55 -10.52
C GLU A 345 17.80 -2.98 -10.64
N SER A 346 18.69 -2.21 -10.03
CA SER A 346 20.11 -2.56 -9.92
C SER A 346 20.47 -3.08 -8.54
N ARG A 347 21.58 -3.77 -8.45
CA ARG A 347 22.23 -4.20 -7.22
C ARG A 347 23.68 -3.85 -7.29
N ILE A 348 24.15 -3.06 -6.35
CA ILE A 348 25.53 -2.62 -6.20
C ILE A 348 26.08 -3.14 -4.89
N THR A 349 27.29 -3.67 -4.94
CA THR A 349 28.00 -4.21 -3.75
C THR A 349 29.48 -3.95 -3.86
#